data_cc9ce22ed494060f38ee56549c38c709
#
_entry.id   cc9ce22ed494060f38ee56549c38c709
#
_cell.length_a   1.000
_cell.length_b   1.000
_cell.length_c   1.000
_cell.angle_alpha   90.00
_cell.angle_beta   90.00
_cell.angle_gamma   90.00
#
_symmetry.space_group_name_H-M   'P 1'
#
loop_
_entity.id
_entity.type
_entity.pdbx_description
1 polymer ?
#
loop_
_entity_poly.entity_id
_entity_poly.type
_entity_poly.pdbx_seq_one_letter_code
_entity_poly.pdbx_strand_id
1 'polypeptide(L)'
;MRSKDRQVIILGATRDPKTLAVLAAMGPGFQKREALTTGGAYNALPGAHLVVIDLDTLVESPEISREQLAQVLAEASVPVTDGASFISNPQTWLDKARIASGSIRALPPRAVAFTGFAGGVGKTTLALALARYFRRHTGLPTAVVEVSPAISGIAALADGDGRIPHIYEVVTQSKPWPRWDGITLAPMDWRAARLLDRERLRQAWEQIVRGHILTVFDAPAYHPLFPVVQEMATVITVTDGRADSLAAAMYLATESDCEIVVNRAGLMTRLALEKKPAAFLPEVRHPLDSDRLGSLLMRLAYPGWR
;
A
#
# COMPACT_ATOMS: atom_id res chain seq x y z
N MET A 1 17.37 0.01 -19.44
CA MET A 1 17.11 1.42 -19.86
C MET A 1 16.62 2.19 -18.65
N ARG A 2 17.42 3.11 -18.10
CA ARG A 2 16.98 4.01 -17.02
C ARG A 2 15.85 4.88 -17.59
N SER A 3 14.65 4.79 -17.01
CA SER A 3 13.57 5.73 -17.25
C SER A 3 14.16 7.13 -17.00
N LYS A 4 14.20 7.97 -18.03
CA LYS A 4 14.45 9.40 -17.80
C LYS A 4 13.41 9.84 -16.79
N ASP A 5 13.85 10.39 -15.66
CA ASP A 5 12.98 10.94 -14.62
C ASP A 5 12.00 11.91 -15.28
N ARG A 6 10.78 11.42 -15.59
CA ARG A 6 9.72 12.28 -16.09
C ARG A 6 9.29 13.16 -14.94
N GLN A 7 9.57 14.43 -15.06
CA GLN A 7 9.20 15.42 -14.08
C GLN A 7 7.67 15.48 -13.95
N VAL A 8 7.17 15.30 -12.75
CA VAL A 8 5.72 15.35 -12.45
C VAL A 8 5.31 16.80 -12.37
N ILE A 9 4.35 17.24 -13.20
CA ILE A 9 3.89 18.62 -13.26
C ILE A 9 2.61 18.75 -12.42
N ILE A 10 2.62 19.65 -11.44
CA ILE A 10 1.48 19.96 -10.59
C ILE A 10 1.08 21.42 -10.82
N LEU A 11 -0.18 21.61 -11.18
CA LEU A 11 -0.80 22.94 -11.27
C LEU A 11 -1.47 23.27 -9.93
N GLY A 12 -0.99 24.32 -9.25
CA GLY A 12 -1.62 24.93 -8.09
C GLY A 12 -2.40 26.17 -8.51
N ALA A 13 -3.71 26.05 -8.61
CA ALA A 13 -4.63 27.15 -8.97
C ALA A 13 -5.43 27.57 -7.73
N THR A 14 -4.79 28.27 -6.82
CA THR A 14 -5.35 28.69 -5.53
C THR A 14 -4.67 29.95 -5.02
N ARG A 15 -5.35 30.68 -4.14
CA ARG A 15 -4.78 31.78 -3.35
C ARG A 15 -4.71 31.44 -1.85
N ASP A 16 -5.10 30.21 -1.47
CA ASP A 16 -4.99 29.79 -0.08
C ASP A 16 -3.51 29.65 0.34
N PRO A 17 -3.04 30.42 1.32
CA PRO A 17 -1.64 30.39 1.74
C PRO A 17 -1.18 29.04 2.25
N LYS A 18 -2.08 28.25 2.87
CA LYS A 18 -1.75 26.93 3.42
C LYS A 18 -1.48 25.95 2.29
N THR A 19 -2.34 25.93 1.27
CA THR A 19 -2.17 25.10 0.07
C THR A 19 -0.89 25.47 -0.65
N LEU A 20 -0.64 26.76 -0.86
CA LEU A 20 0.60 27.25 -1.51
C LEU A 20 1.85 26.86 -0.72
N ALA A 21 1.82 26.92 0.61
CA ALA A 21 2.95 26.51 1.44
C ALA A 21 3.26 25.01 1.31
N VAL A 22 2.22 24.15 1.28
CA VAL A 22 2.39 22.70 1.06
C VAL A 22 2.95 22.44 -0.34
N LEU A 23 2.42 23.09 -1.37
CA LEU A 23 2.92 23.00 -2.73
C LEU A 23 4.38 23.50 -2.82
N ALA A 24 4.74 24.57 -2.13
CA ALA A 24 6.10 25.10 -2.11
C ALA A 24 7.10 24.16 -1.44
N ALA A 25 6.68 23.41 -0.42
CA ALA A 25 7.52 22.46 0.31
C ALA A 25 7.79 21.14 -0.44
N MET A 26 7.16 20.91 -1.59
CA MET A 26 7.39 19.69 -2.37
C MET A 26 8.83 19.61 -2.91
N GLY A 27 9.40 18.40 -2.87
CA GLY A 27 10.78 18.16 -3.29
C GLY A 27 11.05 18.32 -4.81
N PRO A 28 12.30 18.18 -5.22
CA PRO A 28 12.75 18.50 -6.59
C PRO A 28 12.20 17.59 -7.70
N GLY A 29 11.55 16.46 -7.35
CA GLY A 29 10.89 15.56 -8.32
C GLY A 29 9.62 16.13 -8.95
N PHE A 30 9.14 17.31 -8.49
CA PHE A 30 7.91 17.93 -8.93
C PHE A 30 8.17 19.31 -9.54
N GLN A 31 7.65 19.52 -10.76
CA GLN A 31 7.56 20.84 -11.36
C GLN A 31 6.23 21.48 -10.96
N LYS A 32 6.27 22.67 -10.41
CA LYS A 32 5.10 23.41 -10.00
C LYS A 32 4.76 24.46 -11.04
N ARG A 33 3.48 24.60 -11.32
CA ARG A 33 2.91 25.72 -12.07
C ARG A 33 1.88 26.36 -11.17
N GLU A 34 1.88 27.68 -11.10
CA GLU A 34 0.94 28.44 -10.26
C GLU A 34 0.04 29.29 -11.14
N ALA A 35 -1.23 29.37 -10.77
CA ALA A 35 -2.22 30.22 -11.41
C ALA A 35 -3.10 30.92 -10.36
N LEU A 36 -3.31 32.20 -10.54
CA LEU A 36 -4.10 33.05 -9.65
C LEU A 36 -5.39 33.54 -10.30
N THR A 37 -5.59 33.22 -11.59
CA THR A 37 -6.75 33.58 -12.38
C THR A 37 -7.33 32.38 -13.08
N THR A 38 -8.59 32.42 -13.46
CA THR A 38 -9.25 31.34 -14.21
C THR A 38 -8.59 31.10 -15.58
N GLY A 39 -8.23 32.16 -16.32
CA GLY A 39 -7.51 32.06 -17.59
C GLY A 39 -6.10 31.53 -17.42
N GLY A 40 -5.39 31.96 -16.37
CA GLY A 40 -4.07 31.42 -16.02
C GLY A 40 -4.12 29.92 -15.72
N ALA A 41 -5.14 29.45 -14.97
CA ALA A 41 -5.34 28.03 -14.70
C ALA A 41 -5.65 27.24 -15.97
N TYR A 42 -6.54 27.74 -16.82
CA TYR A 42 -6.88 27.14 -18.10
C TYR A 42 -5.66 26.96 -19.01
N ASN A 43 -4.85 28.00 -19.15
CA ASN A 43 -3.64 28.01 -20.00
C ASN A 43 -2.53 27.11 -19.45
N ALA A 44 -2.47 26.91 -18.11
CA ALA A 44 -1.48 26.06 -17.47
C ALA A 44 -1.89 24.59 -17.37
N LEU A 45 -3.16 24.25 -17.65
CA LEU A 45 -3.70 22.90 -17.58
C LEU A 45 -3.03 21.90 -18.53
N PRO A 46 -2.69 22.23 -19.79
CA PRO A 46 -2.04 21.28 -20.69
C PRO A 46 -0.74 20.73 -20.12
N GLY A 47 -0.64 19.40 -20.08
CA GLY A 47 0.52 18.68 -19.55
C GLY A 47 0.63 18.65 -18.03
N ALA A 48 -0.34 19.19 -17.28
CA ALA A 48 -0.42 18.95 -15.85
C ALA A 48 -0.73 17.48 -15.56
N HIS A 49 -0.17 16.96 -14.47
CA HIS A 49 -0.38 15.59 -14.00
C HIS A 49 -1.22 15.54 -12.72
N LEU A 50 -1.44 16.68 -12.10
CA LEU A 50 -2.35 16.92 -10.99
C LEU A 50 -2.76 18.39 -11.01
N VAL A 51 -4.03 18.66 -10.73
CA VAL A 51 -4.56 20.01 -10.52
C VAL A 51 -5.06 20.13 -9.09
N VAL A 52 -4.49 21.05 -8.33
CA VAL A 52 -4.96 21.45 -7.00
C VAL A 52 -5.61 22.82 -7.17
N ILE A 53 -6.93 22.90 -7.03
CA ILE A 53 -7.67 24.10 -7.38
C ILE A 53 -8.75 24.46 -6.36
N ASP A 54 -8.75 25.74 -5.97
CA ASP A 54 -9.81 26.35 -5.17
C ASP A 54 -10.47 27.47 -6.01
N LEU A 55 -11.47 27.07 -6.79
CA LEU A 55 -12.15 27.95 -7.77
C LEU A 55 -12.59 29.28 -7.17
N ASP A 56 -13.11 29.27 -5.94
CA ASP A 56 -13.61 30.47 -5.26
C ASP A 56 -12.51 31.48 -4.94
N THR A 57 -11.25 31.03 -4.87
CA THR A 57 -10.12 31.92 -4.57
C THR A 57 -9.53 32.57 -5.82
N LEU A 58 -9.83 32.06 -7.03
CA LEU A 58 -9.27 32.58 -8.27
C LEU A 58 -9.94 33.90 -8.68
N VAL A 59 -9.16 34.81 -9.23
CA VAL A 59 -9.70 35.95 -9.95
C VAL A 59 -10.24 35.50 -11.30
N GLU A 60 -11.47 35.88 -11.57
CA GLU A 60 -12.09 35.59 -12.85
C GLU A 60 -11.45 36.38 -13.98
N SER A 61 -11.15 35.73 -15.08
CA SER A 61 -10.57 36.38 -16.26
C SER A 61 -11.61 36.51 -17.38
N PRO A 62 -11.44 37.48 -18.31
CA PRO A 62 -12.38 37.64 -19.42
C PRO A 62 -12.46 36.45 -20.38
N GLU A 63 -11.41 35.62 -20.41
CA GLU A 63 -11.30 34.53 -21.39
C GLU A 63 -12.12 33.29 -20.97
N ILE A 64 -12.30 33.07 -19.65
CA ILE A 64 -12.99 31.89 -19.12
C ILE A 64 -13.55 32.17 -17.72
N SER A 65 -14.85 31.89 -17.53
CA SER A 65 -15.50 31.99 -16.23
C SER A 65 -15.13 30.82 -15.31
N ARG A 66 -15.45 30.92 -14.01
CA ARG A 66 -15.26 29.82 -13.05
C ARG A 66 -16.08 28.59 -13.42
N GLU A 67 -17.31 28.76 -13.87
CA GLU A 67 -18.20 27.70 -14.29
C GLU A 67 -17.67 26.96 -15.52
N GLN A 68 -17.18 27.72 -16.50
CA GLN A 68 -16.54 27.13 -17.69
C GLN A 68 -15.27 26.37 -17.33
N LEU A 69 -14.43 26.91 -16.45
CA LEU A 69 -13.23 26.23 -15.97
C LEU A 69 -13.60 24.97 -15.19
N ALA A 70 -14.61 25.01 -14.34
CA ALA A 70 -15.11 23.82 -13.61
C ALA A 70 -15.55 22.71 -14.58
N GLN A 71 -16.26 23.08 -15.66
CA GLN A 71 -16.66 22.10 -16.69
C GLN A 71 -15.45 21.48 -17.39
N VAL A 72 -14.48 22.29 -17.80
CA VAL A 72 -13.23 21.80 -18.42
C VAL A 72 -12.49 20.85 -17.49
N LEU A 73 -12.43 21.14 -16.18
CA LEU A 73 -11.78 20.28 -15.20
C LEU A 73 -12.54 18.98 -14.96
N ALA A 74 -13.86 18.98 -15.01
CA ALA A 74 -14.68 17.78 -14.88
C ALA A 74 -14.48 16.81 -16.07
N GLU A 75 -14.18 17.34 -17.25
CA GLU A 75 -13.88 16.56 -18.46
C GLU A 75 -12.41 16.20 -18.60
N ALA A 76 -11.54 16.78 -17.77
CA ALA A 76 -10.11 16.56 -17.83
C ALA A 76 -9.74 15.14 -17.38
N SER A 77 -8.84 14.49 -18.11
CA SER A 77 -8.29 13.17 -17.74
C SER A 77 -7.24 13.22 -16.62
N VAL A 78 -6.93 14.40 -16.12
CA VAL A 78 -5.98 14.64 -15.05
C VAL A 78 -6.68 14.58 -13.68
N PRO A 79 -6.06 14.03 -12.61
CA PRO A 79 -6.58 14.11 -11.26
C PRO A 79 -6.76 15.56 -10.83
N VAL A 80 -7.95 15.90 -10.32
CA VAL A 80 -8.29 17.22 -9.80
C VAL A 80 -8.68 17.11 -8.33
N THR A 81 -8.25 18.05 -7.50
CA THR A 81 -8.59 18.13 -6.08
C THR A 81 -8.63 19.58 -5.60
N ASP A 82 -9.37 19.84 -4.54
CA ASP A 82 -9.31 21.12 -3.80
C ASP A 82 -8.12 21.17 -2.84
N GLY A 83 -7.77 22.36 -2.37
CA GLY A 83 -6.64 22.57 -1.47
C GLY A 83 -6.80 21.87 -0.13
N ALA A 84 -8.00 21.84 0.45
CA ALA A 84 -8.26 21.19 1.74
C ALA A 84 -8.06 19.68 1.66
N SER A 85 -8.60 19.04 0.63
CA SER A 85 -8.40 17.60 0.35
C SER A 85 -6.94 17.27 0.06
N PHE A 86 -6.24 18.16 -0.65
CA PHE A 86 -4.81 18.01 -0.91
C PHE A 86 -3.99 18.07 0.38
N ILE A 87 -4.21 19.07 1.24
CA ILE A 87 -3.50 19.26 2.52
C ILE A 87 -3.75 18.07 3.45
N SER A 88 -5.00 17.55 3.50
CA SER A 88 -5.35 16.44 4.38
C SER A 88 -4.62 15.14 4.02
N ASN A 89 -4.34 14.90 2.74
CA ASN A 89 -3.63 13.70 2.29
C ASN A 89 -2.75 13.94 1.05
N PRO A 90 -1.68 14.75 1.17
CA PRO A 90 -0.85 15.13 0.03
C PRO A 90 -0.26 13.93 -0.72
N GLN A 91 0.18 12.90 0.03
CA GLN A 91 0.83 11.75 -0.56
C GLN A 91 -0.07 10.98 -1.54
N THR A 92 -1.34 10.80 -1.22
CA THR A 92 -2.30 10.15 -2.11
C THR A 92 -2.42 10.88 -3.45
N TRP A 93 -2.47 12.21 -3.42
CA TRP A 93 -2.58 13.02 -4.63
C TRP A 93 -1.29 13.04 -5.45
N LEU A 94 -0.14 13.09 -4.76
CA LEU A 94 1.18 12.97 -5.43
C LEU A 94 1.36 11.61 -6.13
N ASP A 95 0.88 10.54 -5.53
CA ASP A 95 0.92 9.21 -6.16
C ASP A 95 0.00 9.14 -7.39
N LYS A 96 -1.19 9.75 -7.34
CA LYS A 96 -2.06 9.92 -8.53
C LYS A 96 -1.37 10.72 -9.64
N ALA A 97 -0.68 11.81 -9.28
CA ALA A 97 0.09 12.62 -10.24
C ALA A 97 1.22 11.82 -10.90
N ARG A 98 1.94 11.02 -10.15
CA ARG A 98 3.00 10.13 -10.67
C ARG A 98 2.45 9.07 -11.62
N ILE A 99 1.27 8.52 -11.33
CA ILE A 99 0.58 7.59 -12.24
C ILE A 99 0.18 8.32 -13.53
N ALA A 100 -0.43 9.50 -13.42
CA ALA A 100 -0.86 10.30 -14.57
C ALA A 100 0.34 10.73 -15.46
N SER A 101 1.50 11.03 -14.87
CA SER A 101 2.72 11.34 -15.61
C SER A 101 3.37 10.13 -16.29
N GLY A 102 2.92 8.92 -15.97
CA GLY A 102 3.58 7.68 -16.37
C GLY A 102 4.93 7.44 -15.67
N SER A 103 5.25 8.23 -14.63
CA SER A 103 6.45 8.04 -13.82
C SER A 103 6.34 6.78 -12.95
N ILE A 104 5.12 6.37 -12.63
CA ILE A 104 4.83 5.12 -11.94
C ILE A 104 3.84 4.31 -12.77
N ARG A 105 4.06 3.02 -12.88
CA ARG A 105 3.10 2.12 -13.54
C ARG A 105 1.82 2.01 -12.69
N ALA A 106 0.66 2.27 -13.28
CA ALA A 106 -0.61 1.98 -12.67
C ALA A 106 -0.74 0.46 -12.46
N LEU A 107 -1.03 0.05 -11.23
CA LEU A 107 -1.28 -1.34 -10.86
C LEU A 107 -2.69 -1.47 -10.29
N PRO A 108 -3.40 -2.56 -10.58
CA PRO A 108 -4.71 -2.78 -9.99
C PRO A 108 -4.56 -2.99 -8.47
N PRO A 109 -5.54 -2.53 -7.66
CA PRO A 109 -5.54 -2.83 -6.23
C PRO A 109 -5.53 -4.33 -5.98
N ARG A 110 -4.71 -4.76 -5.03
CA ARG A 110 -4.62 -6.16 -4.61
C ARG A 110 -4.45 -6.29 -3.11
N ALA A 111 -5.09 -7.31 -2.56
CA ALA A 111 -4.86 -7.77 -1.20
C ALA A 111 -4.29 -9.19 -1.26
N VAL A 112 -3.21 -9.43 -0.51
CA VAL A 112 -2.52 -10.72 -0.44
C VAL A 112 -2.35 -11.07 1.04
N ALA A 113 -2.59 -12.32 1.42
CA ALA A 113 -2.41 -12.80 2.78
C ALA A 113 -1.32 -13.86 2.85
N PHE A 114 -0.29 -13.64 3.64
CA PHE A 114 0.65 -14.69 4.04
C PHE A 114 0.11 -15.41 5.26
N THR A 115 -0.10 -16.71 5.14
CA THR A 115 -0.66 -17.56 6.19
C THR A 115 0.18 -18.80 6.44
N GLY A 116 -0.19 -19.59 7.44
CA GLY A 116 0.40 -20.88 7.78
C GLY A 116 0.16 -21.24 9.23
N PHE A 117 0.17 -22.53 9.53
CA PHE A 117 -0.02 -23.04 10.89
C PHE A 117 1.24 -22.92 11.74
N ALA A 118 2.42 -23.15 11.14
CA ALA A 118 3.66 -23.15 11.89
C ALA A 118 4.12 -21.73 12.28
N GLY A 119 4.62 -21.60 13.49
CA GLY A 119 5.35 -20.42 13.95
C GLY A 119 6.75 -20.34 13.35
N GLY A 120 7.29 -19.12 13.20
CA GLY A 120 8.69 -18.92 12.77
C GLY A 120 8.98 -19.17 11.29
N VAL A 121 7.99 -19.55 10.46
CA VAL A 121 8.17 -19.76 9.02
C VAL A 121 8.44 -18.48 8.22
N GLY A 122 8.31 -17.32 8.85
CA GLY A 122 8.67 -16.02 8.26
C GLY A 122 7.52 -15.22 7.66
N LYS A 123 6.26 -15.51 7.96
CA LYS A 123 5.07 -14.78 7.45
C LYS A 123 5.21 -13.27 7.58
N THR A 124 5.41 -12.78 8.80
CA THR A 124 5.57 -11.35 9.10
C THR A 124 6.71 -10.70 8.31
N THR A 125 7.84 -11.40 8.24
CA THR A 125 9.02 -10.93 7.49
C THR A 125 8.72 -10.83 5.99
N LEU A 126 8.03 -11.81 5.42
CA LEU A 126 7.66 -11.80 4.00
C LEU A 126 6.61 -10.73 3.70
N ALA A 127 5.65 -10.51 4.61
CA ALA A 127 4.66 -9.45 4.47
C ALA A 127 5.30 -8.06 4.41
N LEU A 128 6.21 -7.77 5.36
CA LEU A 128 6.96 -6.52 5.39
C LEU A 128 7.92 -6.38 4.20
N ALA A 129 8.60 -7.46 3.80
CA ALA A 129 9.51 -7.46 2.66
C ALA A 129 8.79 -7.15 1.34
N LEU A 130 7.63 -7.78 1.09
CA LEU A 130 6.79 -7.50 -0.06
C LEU A 130 6.31 -6.04 -0.07
N ALA A 131 5.74 -5.58 1.04
CA ALA A 131 5.22 -4.23 1.16
C ALA A 131 6.31 -3.17 0.94
N ARG A 132 7.49 -3.37 1.54
CA ARG A 132 8.63 -2.46 1.41
C ARG A 132 9.19 -2.43 0.00
N TYR A 133 9.36 -3.59 -0.62
CA TYR A 133 9.80 -3.69 -2.01
C TYR A 133 8.80 -3.00 -2.95
N PHE A 134 7.49 -3.30 -2.81
CA PHE A 134 6.44 -2.66 -3.59
C PHE A 134 6.48 -1.14 -3.44
N ARG A 135 6.49 -0.63 -2.20
CA ARG A 135 6.51 0.82 -1.94
C ARG A 135 7.74 1.51 -2.54
N ARG A 136 8.92 0.92 -2.40
CA ARG A 136 10.17 1.48 -2.95
C ARG A 136 10.17 1.54 -4.47
N HIS A 137 9.66 0.50 -5.13
CA HIS A 137 9.73 0.39 -6.59
C HIS A 137 8.56 1.05 -7.32
N THR A 138 7.42 1.22 -6.67
CA THR A 138 6.24 1.81 -7.29
C THR A 138 5.87 3.18 -6.73
N GLY A 139 6.23 3.48 -5.49
CA GLY A 139 5.76 4.65 -4.76
C GLY A 139 4.27 4.64 -4.44
N LEU A 140 3.54 3.57 -4.75
CA LEU A 140 2.09 3.49 -4.61
C LEU A 140 1.67 3.23 -3.14
N PRO A 141 0.44 3.65 -2.75
CA PRO A 141 -0.11 3.39 -1.42
C PRO A 141 -0.05 1.92 -1.06
N THR A 142 0.56 1.61 0.09
CA THR A 142 0.83 0.25 0.55
C THR A 142 0.49 0.12 2.02
N ALA A 143 -0.14 -0.98 2.41
CA ALA A 143 -0.44 -1.30 3.80
C ALA A 143 -0.02 -2.72 4.18
N VAL A 144 0.30 -2.91 5.46
CA VAL A 144 0.45 -4.23 6.09
C VAL A 144 -0.50 -4.32 7.27
N VAL A 145 -1.31 -5.37 7.27
CA VAL A 145 -2.32 -5.66 8.29
C VAL A 145 -1.91 -6.94 9.02
N GLU A 146 -1.81 -6.86 10.31
CA GLU A 146 -1.52 -8.02 11.16
C GLU A 146 -2.81 -8.58 11.77
N VAL A 147 -2.90 -9.90 11.81
CA VAL A 147 -3.96 -10.64 12.49
C VAL A 147 -3.30 -11.49 13.57
N SER A 148 -3.10 -10.91 14.73
CA SER A 148 -2.37 -11.56 15.83
C SER A 148 -3.20 -11.62 17.10
N PRO A 149 -3.23 -12.75 17.81
CA PRO A 149 -3.92 -12.86 19.09
C PRO A 149 -3.10 -12.35 20.28
N ALA A 150 -1.84 -12.01 20.09
CA ALA A 150 -0.90 -11.75 21.18
C ALA A 150 -0.12 -10.44 21.02
N ILE A 151 1.17 -10.52 20.78
CA ILE A 151 2.06 -9.37 20.60
C ILE A 151 2.27 -9.12 19.11
N SER A 152 2.27 -7.85 18.71
CA SER A 152 2.48 -7.49 17.33
C SER A 152 3.92 -7.74 16.88
N GLY A 153 4.10 -8.64 15.91
CA GLY A 153 5.36 -8.86 15.23
C GLY A 153 5.72 -7.71 14.29
N ILE A 154 4.72 -7.09 13.68
CA ILE A 154 4.90 -5.93 12.79
C ILE A 154 5.42 -4.73 13.59
N ALA A 155 4.82 -4.43 14.76
CA ALA A 155 5.29 -3.35 15.61
C ALA A 155 6.74 -3.57 16.07
N ALA A 156 7.07 -4.79 16.50
CA ALA A 156 8.42 -5.12 16.94
C ALA A 156 9.48 -4.97 15.83
N LEU A 157 9.15 -5.32 14.58
CA LEU A 157 10.09 -5.23 13.46
C LEU A 157 10.19 -3.80 12.87
N ALA A 158 9.12 -3.01 12.96
CA ALA A 158 9.07 -1.69 12.34
C ALA A 158 9.57 -0.58 13.27
N ASP A 159 9.33 -0.68 14.57
CA ASP A 159 9.59 0.42 15.53
C ASP A 159 10.56 0.05 16.65
N GLY A 160 10.91 -1.23 16.81
CA GLY A 160 11.81 -1.69 17.86
C GLY A 160 11.29 -1.49 19.30
N ASP A 161 10.66 -0.35 19.58
CA ASP A 161 10.18 0.04 20.92
C ASP A 161 8.72 -0.32 21.19
N GLY A 162 7.97 -0.76 20.17
CA GLY A 162 6.57 -1.17 20.31
C GLY A 162 5.60 -0.03 20.70
N ARG A 163 5.97 1.23 20.42
CA ARG A 163 5.18 2.43 20.79
C ARG A 163 4.17 2.87 19.75
N ILE A 164 4.16 2.25 18.57
CA ILE A 164 3.22 2.62 17.50
C ILE A 164 1.77 2.26 17.90
N PRO A 165 0.78 3.07 17.51
CA PRO A 165 -0.63 2.77 17.76
C PRO A 165 -1.04 1.45 17.14
N HIS A 166 -1.75 0.62 17.89
CA HIS A 166 -2.34 -0.63 17.40
C HIS A 166 -3.77 -0.39 16.91
N ILE A 167 -4.32 -1.33 16.15
CA ILE A 167 -5.67 -1.22 15.57
C ILE A 167 -6.75 -0.88 16.62
N TYR A 168 -6.63 -1.38 17.85
CA TYR A 168 -7.55 -1.04 18.93
C TYR A 168 -7.58 0.47 19.19
N GLU A 169 -6.42 1.11 19.31
CA GLU A 169 -6.33 2.55 19.58
C GLU A 169 -6.75 3.40 18.37
N VAL A 170 -6.44 2.94 17.17
CA VAL A 170 -6.89 3.62 15.94
C VAL A 170 -8.41 3.62 15.84
N VAL A 171 -9.05 2.45 16.05
CA VAL A 171 -10.50 2.29 15.92
C VAL A 171 -11.27 2.96 17.05
N THR A 172 -10.76 2.90 18.31
CA THR A 172 -11.51 3.41 19.48
C THR A 172 -11.16 4.84 19.85
N GLN A 173 -9.96 5.33 19.51
CA GLN A 173 -9.45 6.64 19.91
C GLN A 173 -9.22 7.56 18.70
N SER A 174 -9.59 7.13 17.49
CA SER A 174 -9.42 7.88 16.24
C SER A 174 -7.96 8.33 15.99
N LYS A 175 -7.00 7.55 16.48
CA LYS A 175 -5.58 7.82 16.19
C LYS A 175 -5.28 7.53 14.72
N PRO A 176 -4.33 8.25 14.11
CA PRO A 176 -3.90 7.96 12.75
C PRO A 176 -3.21 6.59 12.68
N TRP A 177 -3.35 5.91 11.53
CA TRP A 177 -2.59 4.70 11.27
C TRP A 177 -1.09 4.99 11.29
N PRO A 178 -0.30 4.21 12.03
CA PRO A 178 1.15 4.37 12.04
C PRO A 178 1.74 4.10 10.66
N ARG A 179 2.87 4.72 10.39
CA ARG A 179 3.61 4.55 9.13
C ARG A 179 5.04 4.16 9.38
N TRP A 180 5.51 3.22 8.58
CA TRP A 180 6.91 2.79 8.55
C TRP A 180 7.38 2.78 7.10
N ASP A 181 8.44 3.51 6.77
CA ASP A 181 9.01 3.65 5.41
C ASP A 181 7.95 4.01 4.34
N GLY A 182 6.96 4.86 4.72
CA GLY A 182 5.83 5.25 3.87
C GLY A 182 4.74 4.20 3.71
N ILE A 183 4.83 3.06 4.41
CA ILE A 183 3.85 1.98 4.46
C ILE A 183 2.90 2.22 5.63
N THR A 184 1.61 2.11 5.40
CA THR A 184 0.60 2.12 6.47
C THR A 184 0.65 0.79 7.21
N LEU A 185 0.78 0.83 8.53
CA LEU A 185 0.76 -0.37 9.37
C LEU A 185 -0.55 -0.46 10.15
N ALA A 186 -1.10 -1.66 10.26
CA ALA A 186 -2.22 -1.97 11.13
C ALA A 186 -1.82 -3.12 12.08
N PRO A 187 -0.96 -2.84 13.06
CA PRO A 187 -0.53 -3.85 14.02
C PRO A 187 -1.68 -4.23 14.93
N MET A 188 -1.81 -5.51 15.23
CA MET A 188 -2.84 -6.05 16.10
C MET A 188 -2.22 -6.61 17.38
N ASP A 189 -2.88 -6.40 18.50
CA ASP A 189 -2.52 -6.97 19.79
C ASP A 189 -3.72 -7.70 20.42
N TRP A 190 -3.49 -8.28 21.59
CA TRP A 190 -4.51 -9.00 22.36
C TRP A 190 -5.74 -8.14 22.71
N ARG A 191 -5.59 -6.80 22.83
CA ARG A 191 -6.70 -5.88 23.11
C ARG A 191 -7.67 -5.87 21.95
N ALA A 192 -7.15 -5.73 20.72
CA ALA A 192 -7.97 -5.76 19.53
C ALA A 192 -8.69 -7.12 19.39
N ALA A 193 -7.98 -8.23 19.62
CA ALA A 193 -8.55 -9.56 19.54
C ALA A 193 -9.69 -9.83 20.55
N ARG A 194 -9.66 -9.17 21.70
CA ARG A 194 -10.63 -9.38 22.79
C ARG A 194 -11.70 -8.33 22.89
N LEU A 195 -11.41 -7.08 22.53
CA LEU A 195 -12.24 -5.92 22.83
C LEU A 195 -12.95 -5.34 21.60
N LEU A 196 -12.48 -5.66 20.40
CA LEU A 196 -13.16 -5.30 19.15
C LEU A 196 -13.98 -6.49 18.66
N ASP A 197 -15.21 -6.23 18.26
CA ASP A 197 -16.02 -7.23 17.59
C ASP A 197 -15.51 -7.48 16.14
N ARG A 198 -15.91 -8.63 15.59
CA ARG A 198 -15.50 -9.06 14.24
C ARG A 198 -15.87 -8.04 13.17
N GLU A 199 -17.03 -7.41 13.30
CA GLU A 199 -17.53 -6.47 12.30
C GLU A 199 -16.72 -5.16 12.27
N ARG A 200 -16.35 -4.61 13.44
CA ARG A 200 -15.49 -3.44 13.53
C ARG A 200 -14.09 -3.68 12.96
N LEU A 201 -13.53 -4.86 13.23
CA LEU A 201 -12.25 -5.26 12.64
C LEU A 201 -12.35 -5.38 11.12
N ARG A 202 -13.41 -6.02 10.62
CA ARG A 202 -13.70 -6.15 9.20
C ARG A 202 -13.79 -4.78 8.52
N GLN A 203 -14.59 -3.87 9.08
CA GLN A 203 -14.76 -2.52 8.54
C GLN A 203 -13.42 -1.74 8.50
N ALA A 204 -12.61 -1.83 9.55
CA ALA A 204 -11.30 -1.20 9.59
C ALA A 204 -10.36 -1.75 8.50
N TRP A 205 -10.35 -3.07 8.30
CA TRP A 205 -9.56 -3.72 7.25
C TRP A 205 -10.06 -3.39 5.85
N GLU A 206 -11.38 -3.34 5.63
CA GLU A 206 -11.96 -2.90 4.35
C GLU A 206 -11.57 -1.47 3.99
N GLN A 207 -11.56 -0.55 4.97
CA GLN A 207 -11.09 0.82 4.75
C GLN A 207 -9.62 0.85 4.32
N ILE A 208 -8.78 0.02 4.95
CA ILE A 208 -7.37 -0.10 4.57
C ILE A 208 -7.24 -0.65 3.15
N VAL A 209 -7.95 -1.74 2.82
CA VAL A 209 -7.91 -2.35 1.48
C VAL A 209 -8.35 -1.37 0.39
N ARG A 210 -9.43 -0.63 0.64
CA ARG A 210 -9.94 0.40 -0.31
C ARG A 210 -8.98 1.58 -0.48
N GLY A 211 -8.21 1.91 0.56
CA GLY A 211 -7.29 3.06 0.56
C GLY A 211 -5.90 2.77 -0.03
N HIS A 212 -5.58 1.51 -0.37
CA HIS A 212 -4.24 1.12 -0.78
C HIS A 212 -4.25 0.30 -2.07
N ILE A 213 -3.17 0.40 -2.84
CA ILE A 213 -2.97 -0.40 -4.07
C ILE A 213 -2.46 -1.79 -3.72
N LEU A 214 -1.62 -1.91 -2.71
CA LEU A 214 -1.25 -3.20 -2.15
C LEU A 214 -1.55 -3.24 -0.67
N THR A 215 -2.36 -4.22 -0.25
CA THR A 215 -2.55 -4.56 1.16
C THR A 215 -2.01 -5.96 1.39
N VAL A 216 -1.11 -6.12 2.35
CA VAL A 216 -0.53 -7.42 2.72
C VAL A 216 -1.00 -7.80 4.12
N PHE A 217 -1.70 -8.92 4.24
CA PHE A 217 -2.09 -9.49 5.53
C PHE A 217 -1.03 -10.47 6.04
N ASP A 218 -0.67 -10.34 7.29
CA ASP A 218 0.08 -11.34 8.06
C ASP A 218 -0.92 -12.05 8.99
N ALA A 219 -1.38 -13.23 8.60
CA ALA A 219 -2.49 -13.90 9.25
C ALA A 219 -2.20 -15.39 9.49
N PRO A 220 -2.09 -15.85 10.76
CA PRO A 220 -1.99 -17.27 11.03
C PRO A 220 -3.30 -18.00 10.70
N ALA A 221 -3.20 -19.19 10.07
CA ALA A 221 -4.34 -19.95 9.60
C ALA A 221 -5.29 -20.42 10.71
N TYR A 222 -4.81 -20.56 11.94
CA TYR A 222 -5.61 -20.95 13.10
C TYR A 222 -6.36 -19.80 13.76
N HIS A 223 -6.17 -18.55 13.30
CA HIS A 223 -6.82 -17.40 13.92
C HIS A 223 -8.32 -17.37 13.58
N PRO A 224 -9.23 -17.10 14.54
CA PRO A 224 -10.69 -17.08 14.30
C PRO A 224 -11.14 -16.06 13.23
N LEU A 225 -10.33 -15.03 12.99
CA LEU A 225 -10.59 -14.01 11.95
C LEU A 225 -10.00 -14.37 10.58
N PHE A 226 -9.31 -15.50 10.44
CA PHE A 226 -8.75 -15.92 9.16
C PHE A 226 -9.78 -16.04 8.04
N PRO A 227 -11.02 -16.54 8.26
CA PRO A 227 -12.06 -16.53 7.22
C PRO A 227 -12.38 -15.13 6.69
N VAL A 228 -12.33 -14.08 7.52
CA VAL A 228 -12.52 -12.69 7.07
C VAL A 228 -11.39 -12.26 6.13
N VAL A 229 -10.16 -12.67 6.42
CA VAL A 229 -9.01 -12.40 5.54
C VAL A 229 -9.15 -13.12 4.20
N GLN A 230 -9.63 -14.35 4.20
CA GLN A 230 -9.89 -15.14 2.98
C GLN A 230 -10.91 -14.48 2.04
N GLU A 231 -11.91 -13.80 2.60
CA GLU A 231 -12.89 -13.03 1.81
C GLU A 231 -12.27 -11.80 1.14
N MET A 232 -11.19 -11.23 1.70
CA MET A 232 -10.60 -9.97 1.28
C MET A 232 -9.33 -10.11 0.44
N ALA A 233 -8.61 -11.23 0.56
CA ALA A 233 -7.25 -11.36 0.04
C ALA A 233 -6.99 -12.70 -0.64
N THR A 234 -6.12 -12.69 -1.64
CA THR A 234 -5.54 -13.92 -2.19
C THR A 234 -4.61 -14.53 -1.15
N VAL A 235 -4.86 -15.78 -0.75
CA VAL A 235 -4.11 -16.46 0.29
C VAL A 235 -2.90 -17.19 -0.26
N ILE A 236 -1.76 -17.00 0.38
CA ILE A 236 -0.49 -17.68 0.11
C ILE A 236 -0.02 -18.37 1.39
N THR A 237 0.04 -19.69 1.37
CA THR A 237 0.52 -20.46 2.50
C THR A 237 2.04 -20.48 2.54
N VAL A 238 2.61 -20.04 3.65
CA VAL A 238 4.07 -20.04 3.89
C VAL A 238 4.45 -21.23 4.73
N THR A 239 5.44 -21.96 4.27
CA THR A 239 6.06 -23.08 4.98
C THR A 239 7.58 -22.98 4.90
N ASP A 240 8.28 -23.79 5.65
CA ASP A 240 9.73 -24.00 5.56
C ASP A 240 10.05 -25.49 5.26
N GLY A 241 11.31 -25.85 5.30
CA GLY A 241 11.75 -27.22 4.98
C GLY A 241 11.43 -28.28 6.01
N ARG A 242 10.79 -27.96 7.14
CA ARG A 242 10.43 -28.94 8.17
C ARG A 242 9.24 -29.77 7.74
N ALA A 243 9.29 -31.08 8.02
CA ALA A 243 8.25 -32.01 7.60
C ALA A 243 6.85 -31.68 8.14
N ASP A 244 6.76 -31.28 9.42
CA ASP A 244 5.49 -30.86 10.07
C ASP A 244 4.91 -29.60 9.43
N SER A 245 5.76 -28.62 9.13
CA SER A 245 5.38 -27.38 8.48
C SER A 245 4.90 -27.60 7.05
N LEU A 246 5.57 -28.47 6.29
CA LEU A 246 5.19 -28.86 4.93
C LEU A 246 3.84 -29.61 4.92
N ALA A 247 3.66 -30.59 5.79
CA ALA A 247 2.41 -31.34 5.88
C ALA A 247 1.22 -30.41 6.22
N ALA A 248 1.39 -29.51 7.18
CA ALA A 248 0.38 -28.53 7.53
C ALA A 248 0.06 -27.56 6.38
N ALA A 249 1.06 -27.13 5.61
CA ALA A 249 0.87 -26.28 4.44
C ALA A 249 0.12 -27.00 3.31
N MET A 250 0.44 -28.27 3.07
CA MET A 250 -0.26 -29.08 2.07
C MET A 250 -1.73 -29.31 2.44
N TYR A 251 -2.01 -29.57 3.71
CA TYR A 251 -3.36 -29.69 4.22
C TYR A 251 -4.15 -28.37 3.98
N LEU A 252 -3.61 -27.24 4.40
CA LEU A 252 -4.25 -25.94 4.21
C LEU A 252 -4.49 -25.61 2.73
N ALA A 253 -3.54 -25.91 1.88
CA ALA A 253 -3.65 -25.66 0.44
C ALA A 253 -4.74 -26.53 -0.22
N THR A 254 -5.01 -27.72 0.31
CA THR A 254 -6.10 -28.57 -0.17
C THR A 254 -7.46 -28.03 0.28
N GLU A 255 -7.58 -27.60 1.54
CA GLU A 255 -8.83 -27.10 2.10
C GLU A 255 -9.22 -25.69 1.58
N SER A 256 -8.23 -24.85 1.26
CA SER A 256 -8.44 -23.44 0.95
C SER A 256 -8.07 -23.05 -0.49
N ASP A 257 -7.73 -23.98 -1.35
CA ASP A 257 -7.28 -23.77 -2.75
C ASP A 257 -6.24 -22.62 -2.85
N CYS A 258 -5.25 -22.62 -1.95
CA CYS A 258 -4.25 -21.59 -1.88
C CYS A 258 -2.88 -22.06 -2.40
N GLU A 259 -2.08 -21.09 -2.83
CA GLU A 259 -0.70 -21.36 -3.27
C GLU A 259 0.23 -21.62 -2.09
N ILE A 260 1.20 -22.49 -2.28
CA ILE A 260 2.26 -22.79 -1.30
C ILE A 260 3.54 -22.05 -1.69
N VAL A 261 4.16 -21.40 -0.73
CA VAL A 261 5.49 -20.80 -0.84
C VAL A 261 6.39 -21.43 0.21
N VAL A 262 7.52 -21.98 -0.23
CA VAL A 262 8.53 -22.56 0.66
C VAL A 262 9.61 -21.54 0.95
N ASN A 263 9.63 -21.01 2.17
CA ASN A 263 10.63 -20.06 2.63
C ASN A 263 11.90 -20.80 3.13
N ARG A 264 13.07 -20.20 2.94
CA ARG A 264 14.38 -20.78 3.32
C ARG A 264 14.60 -22.16 2.71
N ALA A 265 14.16 -22.35 1.47
CA ALA A 265 14.21 -23.65 0.80
C ALA A 265 15.63 -24.09 0.49
N GLY A 266 16.07 -25.16 1.15
CA GLY A 266 17.28 -25.88 0.81
C GLY A 266 17.10 -26.80 -0.40
N LEU A 267 18.19 -27.39 -0.90
CA LEU A 267 18.15 -28.29 -2.04
C LEU A 267 17.28 -29.53 -1.77
N MET A 268 17.42 -30.14 -0.59
CA MET A 268 16.66 -31.34 -0.22
C MET A 268 15.15 -31.09 -0.15
N THR A 269 14.74 -29.91 0.36
CA THR A 269 13.32 -29.50 0.40
C THR A 269 12.73 -29.41 -1.01
N ARG A 270 13.51 -28.92 -1.97
CA ARG A 270 13.07 -28.81 -3.38
C ARG A 270 12.86 -30.16 -4.04
N LEU A 271 13.64 -31.17 -3.65
CA LEU A 271 13.56 -32.54 -4.20
C LEU A 271 12.44 -33.36 -3.55
N ALA A 272 12.07 -33.04 -2.30
CA ALA A 272 11.11 -33.83 -1.53
C ALA A 272 9.64 -33.50 -1.76
N LEU A 273 9.33 -32.42 -2.49
CA LEU A 273 7.96 -32.00 -2.71
C LEU A 273 7.37 -32.62 -3.98
N GLU A 274 6.34 -33.46 -3.81
CA GLU A 274 5.56 -34.03 -4.89
C GLU A 274 4.73 -32.99 -5.65
N LYS A 275 4.11 -32.05 -4.91
CA LYS A 275 3.36 -30.92 -5.49
C LYS A 275 4.29 -29.72 -5.65
N LYS A 276 4.42 -29.23 -6.87
CA LYS A 276 5.25 -28.04 -7.14
C LYS A 276 4.68 -26.81 -6.45
N PRO A 277 5.41 -26.16 -5.51
CA PRO A 277 4.98 -24.90 -4.90
C PRO A 277 5.03 -23.77 -5.91
N ALA A 278 4.27 -22.70 -5.63
CA ALA A 278 4.28 -21.47 -6.42
C ALA A 278 5.66 -20.81 -6.45
N ALA A 279 6.38 -20.84 -5.33
CA ALA A 279 7.76 -20.39 -5.28
C ALA A 279 8.59 -21.05 -4.17
N PHE A 280 9.90 -21.14 -4.44
CA PHE A 280 10.94 -21.40 -3.45
C PHE A 280 11.68 -20.11 -3.16
N LEU A 281 11.59 -19.61 -1.94
CA LEU A 281 12.27 -18.40 -1.51
C LEU A 281 13.65 -18.73 -0.92
N PRO A 282 14.69 -18.00 -1.32
CA PRO A 282 16.01 -18.19 -0.76
C PRO A 282 16.09 -17.73 0.69
N GLU A 283 16.99 -18.32 1.46
CA GLU A 283 17.41 -17.72 2.71
C GLU A 283 18.25 -16.46 2.40
N VAL A 284 17.89 -15.33 3.05
CA VAL A 284 18.60 -14.08 2.88
C VAL A 284 18.88 -13.44 4.24
N ARG A 285 20.07 -12.84 4.39
CA ARG A 285 20.52 -12.26 5.66
C ARG A 285 19.69 -11.05 6.09
N HIS A 286 19.30 -10.22 5.10
CA HIS A 286 18.52 -8.99 5.31
C HIS A 286 17.26 -9.04 4.45
N PRO A 287 16.20 -9.77 4.85
CA PRO A 287 15.05 -10.04 4.00
C PRO A 287 14.27 -8.76 3.64
N LEU A 288 14.21 -7.78 4.54
CA LEU A 288 13.48 -6.52 4.30
C LEU A 288 14.17 -5.62 3.26
N ASP A 289 15.46 -5.81 3.00
CA ASP A 289 16.26 -5.03 2.05
C ASP A 289 16.63 -5.81 0.78
N SER A 290 16.19 -7.05 0.66
CA SER A 290 16.56 -7.93 -0.46
C SER A 290 15.68 -7.68 -1.69
N ASP A 291 16.22 -7.02 -2.71
CA ASP A 291 15.53 -6.86 -4.00
C ASP A 291 15.21 -8.19 -4.67
N ARG A 292 16.09 -9.20 -4.51
CA ARG A 292 15.83 -10.54 -5.04
C ARG A 292 14.59 -11.18 -4.41
N LEU A 293 14.49 -11.13 -3.09
CA LEU A 293 13.33 -11.64 -2.36
C LEU A 293 12.07 -10.83 -2.72
N GLY A 294 12.16 -9.52 -2.67
CA GLY A 294 11.06 -8.63 -3.00
C GLY A 294 10.52 -8.84 -4.42
N SER A 295 11.39 -8.99 -5.41
CA SER A 295 10.99 -9.28 -6.79
C SER A 295 10.27 -10.62 -6.94
N LEU A 296 10.70 -11.66 -6.22
CA LEU A 296 9.99 -12.95 -6.21
C LEU A 296 8.60 -12.83 -5.58
N LEU A 297 8.48 -12.14 -4.45
CA LEU A 297 7.20 -11.89 -3.77
C LEU A 297 6.26 -11.04 -4.63
N MET A 298 6.81 -10.06 -5.38
CA MET A 298 6.03 -9.27 -6.31
C MET A 298 5.40 -10.10 -7.43
N ARG A 299 6.08 -11.11 -7.95
CA ARG A 299 5.53 -12.01 -8.99
C ARG A 299 4.38 -12.87 -8.46
N LEU A 300 4.38 -13.18 -7.17
CA LEU A 300 3.26 -13.85 -6.51
C LEU A 300 2.07 -12.91 -6.36
N ALA A 301 2.31 -11.69 -5.86
CA ALA A 301 1.25 -10.70 -5.68
C ALA A 301 0.70 -10.16 -7.01
N TYR A 302 1.56 -9.96 -8.01
CA TYR A 302 1.21 -9.46 -9.33
C TYR A 302 1.76 -10.37 -10.43
N PRO A 303 1.02 -11.42 -10.84
CA PRO A 303 1.40 -12.24 -11.97
C PRO A 303 1.67 -11.37 -13.22
N GLY A 304 2.85 -11.47 -13.81
CA GLY A 304 3.29 -10.61 -14.91
C GLY A 304 4.15 -9.40 -14.51
N TRP A 305 4.50 -9.24 -13.25
CA TRP A 305 5.55 -8.33 -12.81
C TRP A 305 6.90 -8.76 -13.43
N ARG A 306 7.58 -7.82 -14.13
CA ARG A 306 8.87 -8.07 -14.83
C ARG A 306 9.96 -7.16 -14.27
#